data_c666c70a6c7433ba3a24b7b431cade9a
#
_entry.id   c666c70a6c7433ba3a24b7b431cade9a
#
_cell.length_a   1.000
_cell.length_b   1.000
_cell.length_c   1.000
_cell.angle_alpha   90.00
_cell.angle_beta   90.00
_cell.angle_gamma   90.00
#
_symmetry.space_group_name_H-M   'P 1'
#
loop_
_entity.id
_entity.type
_entity.pdbx_description
1 polymer ?
#
loop_
_entity_poly.entity_id
_entity_poly.type
_entity_poly.pdbx_seq_one_letter_code
_entity_poly.pdbx_strand_id
1 'polypeptide(L)'
;MKSLLGSTSLILICCSTAFSQKSQIKIARNSIGKLQVAINNKQDVNKQLSVLGEGIKASEAAQNDKKTKKWPETWAIKAYLSSYVAIIDPNEGNAEKYFNSAKEAIDSATRLDKFQSNSKLIQASIFNVNIKKQAKATAAFNNNDFTAAYNLLSEVSNFFPTDTSLATNTAIAAQNVRKFDDALMYFKRAKENGIKNPTVFQNMAAIYTSKLDNDLAIRTLEEGIKLNPYDANLTNNYINLLLDNGKFNEAIKVIESTLKVNTNNKLLYFLYGYLHQHNSNYNTAELAYSKALAIDENYFDALYQLGVAYVDSANEALKAKKAESGQKFVALINRAEITLLQAHEINQNDRSTVELLVEIYTRKNRLDRVQELKSKLEEF
;
A
#
# COMPACT_ATOMS: atom_id res chain seq x y z
N MET A 1 -47.15 -75.26 -16.21
CA MET A 1 -46.45 -74.72 -15.04
C MET A 1 -45.03 -74.19 -15.41
N LYS A 2 -44.91 -73.04 -16.05
CA LYS A 2 -43.66 -72.32 -16.27
C LYS A 2 -44.06 -70.91 -16.69
N SER A 3 -44.34 -69.99 -15.77
CA SER A 3 -44.36 -68.56 -16.00
C SER A 3 -44.79 -67.75 -14.76
N LEU A 4 -44.05 -67.87 -13.65
CA LEU A 4 -44.27 -66.98 -12.47
C LEU A 4 -43.04 -66.72 -11.63
N LEU A 5 -41.88 -66.76 -12.26
CA LEU A 5 -40.65 -66.51 -11.54
C LEU A 5 -39.84 -65.32 -12.09
N GLY A 6 -40.41 -64.51 -13.05
CA GLY A 6 -39.68 -63.43 -13.72
C GLY A 6 -39.94 -62.00 -13.23
N SER A 7 -40.96 -61.73 -12.39
CA SER A 7 -41.40 -60.39 -12.08
C SER A 7 -40.98 -59.83 -10.69
N THR A 8 -40.57 -60.73 -9.80
CA THR A 8 -40.14 -60.27 -8.42
C THR A 8 -38.73 -59.84 -8.27
N SER A 9 -37.83 -60.24 -9.19
CA SER A 9 -36.42 -59.81 -9.13
C SER A 9 -36.14 -58.36 -9.61
N LEU A 10 -36.98 -57.81 -10.52
CA LEU A 10 -36.78 -56.46 -11.05
C LEU A 10 -37.25 -55.39 -10.06
N ILE A 11 -38.24 -55.66 -9.21
CA ILE A 11 -38.72 -54.68 -8.21
C ILE A 11 -37.75 -54.57 -7.02
N LEU A 12 -37.10 -55.68 -6.65
CA LEU A 12 -36.09 -55.64 -5.57
C LEU A 12 -34.81 -54.89 -5.96
N ILE A 13 -34.38 -54.97 -7.23
CA ILE A 13 -33.19 -54.25 -7.72
C ILE A 13 -33.45 -52.73 -7.77
N CYS A 14 -34.63 -52.27 -8.17
CA CYS A 14 -34.97 -50.85 -8.17
C CYS A 14 -35.13 -50.27 -6.76
N CYS A 15 -35.66 -51.04 -5.79
CA CYS A 15 -35.77 -50.61 -4.40
C CYS A 15 -34.41 -50.61 -3.70
N SER A 16 -33.55 -51.58 -3.97
CA SER A 16 -32.19 -51.62 -3.36
C SER A 16 -31.29 -50.49 -3.82
N THR A 17 -31.36 -50.06 -5.08
CA THR A 17 -30.61 -48.90 -5.58
C THR A 17 -31.10 -47.59 -4.99
N ALA A 18 -32.43 -47.39 -4.83
CA ALA A 18 -33.00 -46.20 -4.21
C ALA A 18 -32.68 -46.08 -2.71
N PHE A 19 -32.64 -47.18 -1.99
CA PHE A 19 -32.19 -47.25 -0.59
C PHE A 19 -30.68 -47.03 -0.46
N SER A 20 -29.87 -47.57 -1.39
CA SER A 20 -28.42 -47.38 -1.47
C SER A 20 -28.03 -45.91 -1.66
N GLN A 21 -28.75 -45.18 -2.50
CA GLN A 21 -28.43 -43.79 -2.83
C GLN A 21 -28.80 -42.79 -1.72
N LYS A 22 -29.93 -42.98 -1.03
CA LYS A 22 -30.23 -42.26 0.22
C LYS A 22 -29.20 -42.55 1.31
N SER A 23 -28.65 -43.77 1.33
CA SER A 23 -27.54 -44.14 2.21
C SER A 23 -26.27 -43.33 1.90
N GLN A 24 -25.95 -43.03 0.61
CA GLN A 24 -24.78 -42.25 0.24
C GLN A 24 -24.86 -40.81 0.75
N ILE A 25 -26.01 -40.13 0.62
CA ILE A 25 -26.20 -38.80 1.20
C ILE A 25 -26.02 -38.81 2.73
N LYS A 26 -26.55 -39.86 3.40
CA LYS A 26 -26.40 -40.05 4.84
C LYS A 26 -24.91 -40.24 5.23
N ILE A 27 -24.16 -41.03 4.46
CA ILE A 27 -22.72 -41.22 4.67
C ILE A 27 -22.00 -39.87 4.51
N ALA A 28 -22.26 -39.16 3.42
CA ALA A 28 -21.62 -37.85 3.16
C ALA A 28 -21.97 -36.83 4.27
N ARG A 29 -23.21 -36.78 4.74
CA ARG A 29 -23.62 -35.93 5.86
C ARG A 29 -22.91 -36.31 7.17
N ASN A 30 -22.82 -37.61 7.46
CA ASN A 30 -22.14 -38.10 8.66
C ASN A 30 -20.65 -37.76 8.64
N SER A 31 -20.02 -37.70 7.46
CA SER A 31 -18.63 -37.29 7.32
C SER A 31 -18.41 -35.82 7.76
N ILE A 32 -19.40 -34.94 7.60
CA ILE A 32 -19.34 -33.57 8.15
C ILE A 32 -19.26 -33.62 9.68
N GLY A 33 -20.09 -34.43 10.34
CA GLY A 33 -20.04 -34.59 11.78
C GLY A 33 -18.71 -35.19 12.27
N LYS A 34 -18.21 -36.22 11.59
CA LYS A 34 -16.89 -36.81 11.89
C LYS A 34 -15.76 -35.77 11.73
N LEU A 35 -15.83 -34.94 10.69
CA LEU A 35 -14.86 -33.85 10.47
C LEU A 35 -14.88 -32.84 11.61
N GLN A 36 -16.06 -32.41 12.06
CA GLN A 36 -16.19 -31.51 13.21
C GLN A 36 -15.55 -32.10 14.48
N VAL A 37 -15.73 -33.38 14.73
CA VAL A 37 -15.07 -34.08 15.83
C VAL A 37 -13.54 -34.10 15.64
N ALA A 38 -13.07 -34.38 14.42
CA ALA A 38 -11.64 -34.40 14.11
C ALA A 38 -11.00 -33.01 14.34
N ILE A 39 -11.68 -31.94 13.93
CA ILE A 39 -11.24 -30.55 14.14
C ILE A 39 -11.21 -30.23 15.64
N ASN A 40 -12.28 -30.50 16.37
CA ASN A 40 -12.37 -30.20 17.81
C ASN A 40 -11.31 -30.95 18.63
N ASN A 41 -10.97 -32.17 18.21
CA ASN A 41 -9.94 -32.99 18.81
C ASN A 41 -8.53 -32.66 18.29
N LYS A 42 -8.36 -31.60 17.46
CA LYS A 42 -7.08 -31.20 16.85
C LYS A 42 -6.34 -32.34 16.15
N GLN A 43 -7.07 -33.24 15.50
CA GLN A 43 -6.47 -34.34 14.75
C GLN A 43 -5.66 -33.78 13.57
N ASP A 44 -4.62 -34.51 13.17
CA ASP A 44 -3.75 -34.11 12.05
C ASP A 44 -4.52 -34.00 10.73
N VAL A 45 -3.91 -33.30 9.76
CA VAL A 45 -4.50 -33.05 8.43
C VAL A 45 -4.79 -34.35 7.69
N ASN A 46 -3.94 -35.37 7.80
CA ASN A 46 -4.14 -36.64 7.10
C ASN A 46 -5.41 -37.36 7.60
N LYS A 47 -5.66 -37.30 8.91
CA LYS A 47 -6.88 -37.85 9.49
C LYS A 47 -8.13 -37.09 9.03
N GLN A 48 -8.06 -35.75 8.99
CA GLN A 48 -9.15 -34.93 8.46
C GLN A 48 -9.41 -35.23 6.98
N LEU A 49 -8.36 -35.33 6.15
CA LEU A 49 -8.46 -35.67 4.74
C LEU A 49 -9.04 -37.07 4.51
N SER A 50 -8.71 -38.04 5.36
CA SER A 50 -9.30 -39.38 5.29
C SER A 50 -10.85 -39.35 5.49
N VAL A 51 -11.32 -38.62 6.51
CA VAL A 51 -12.76 -38.43 6.77
C VAL A 51 -13.43 -37.70 5.61
N LEU A 52 -12.80 -36.65 5.07
CA LEU A 52 -13.31 -35.92 3.91
C LEU A 52 -13.39 -36.80 2.67
N GLY A 53 -12.39 -37.64 2.42
CA GLY A 53 -12.36 -38.56 1.29
C GLY A 53 -13.54 -39.54 1.28
N GLU A 54 -13.95 -40.13 2.44
CA GLU A 54 -15.17 -40.92 2.56
C GLU A 54 -16.41 -40.13 2.14
N GLY A 55 -16.54 -38.91 2.67
CA GLY A 55 -17.72 -38.06 2.42
C GLY A 55 -17.78 -37.58 0.96
N ILE A 56 -16.65 -37.24 0.37
CA ILE A 56 -16.59 -36.82 -1.03
C ILE A 56 -16.98 -37.97 -1.96
N LYS A 57 -16.41 -39.17 -1.77
CA LYS A 57 -16.79 -40.35 -2.56
C LYS A 57 -18.30 -40.67 -2.48
N ALA A 58 -18.88 -40.54 -1.30
CA ALA A 58 -20.30 -40.72 -1.12
C ALA A 58 -21.13 -39.60 -1.78
N SER A 59 -20.67 -38.33 -1.71
CA SER A 59 -21.34 -37.21 -2.36
C SER A 59 -21.31 -37.29 -3.88
N GLU A 60 -20.20 -37.77 -4.47
CA GLU A 60 -20.04 -38.01 -5.90
C GLU A 60 -20.98 -39.14 -6.37
N ALA A 61 -21.10 -40.23 -5.62
CA ALA A 61 -22.06 -41.27 -5.91
C ALA A 61 -23.50 -40.74 -5.89
N ALA A 62 -23.85 -39.90 -4.92
CA ALA A 62 -25.17 -39.28 -4.84
C ALA A 62 -25.42 -38.27 -5.98
N GLN A 63 -24.40 -37.54 -6.44
CA GLN A 63 -24.46 -36.62 -7.58
C GLN A 63 -24.73 -37.33 -8.91
N ASN A 64 -24.23 -38.54 -9.09
CA ASN A 64 -24.36 -39.31 -10.32
C ASN A 64 -25.71 -40.03 -10.40
N ASP A 65 -26.48 -40.13 -9.31
CA ASP A 65 -27.78 -40.76 -9.30
C ASP A 65 -28.89 -39.84 -9.86
N LYS A 66 -29.80 -40.39 -10.68
CA LYS A 66 -30.85 -39.65 -11.37
C LYS A 66 -31.84 -38.92 -10.44
N LYS A 67 -32.05 -39.41 -9.20
CA LYS A 67 -32.96 -38.82 -8.22
C LYS A 67 -32.24 -37.82 -7.32
N THR A 68 -31.16 -38.28 -6.70
CA THR A 68 -30.47 -37.49 -5.67
C THR A 68 -29.65 -36.30 -6.26
N LYS A 69 -29.27 -36.33 -7.55
CA LYS A 69 -28.67 -35.19 -8.22
C LYS A 69 -29.56 -33.94 -8.30
N LYS A 70 -30.87 -34.11 -8.12
CA LYS A 70 -31.86 -33.03 -8.10
C LYS A 70 -32.07 -32.46 -6.69
N TRP A 71 -31.45 -33.04 -5.67
CA TRP A 71 -31.62 -32.62 -4.30
C TRP A 71 -30.58 -31.53 -3.95
N PRO A 72 -31.00 -30.37 -3.45
CA PRO A 72 -30.10 -29.29 -3.08
C PRO A 72 -29.07 -29.73 -2.03
N GLU A 73 -29.47 -30.61 -1.12
CA GLU A 73 -28.60 -31.15 -0.09
C GLU A 73 -27.38 -31.91 -0.64
N THR A 74 -27.54 -32.66 -1.73
CA THR A 74 -26.46 -33.40 -2.38
C THR A 74 -25.34 -32.45 -2.77
N TRP A 75 -25.69 -31.31 -3.35
CA TRP A 75 -24.74 -30.30 -3.79
C TRP A 75 -24.18 -29.46 -2.63
N ALA A 76 -25.01 -29.13 -1.64
CA ALA A 76 -24.56 -28.40 -0.46
C ALA A 76 -23.52 -29.18 0.36
N ILE A 77 -23.74 -30.50 0.55
CA ILE A 77 -22.76 -31.37 1.21
C ILE A 77 -21.48 -31.47 0.37
N LYS A 78 -21.58 -31.69 -0.94
CA LYS A 78 -20.41 -31.73 -1.83
C LYS A 78 -19.63 -30.42 -1.79
N ALA A 79 -20.34 -29.30 -1.86
CA ALA A 79 -19.69 -27.95 -1.77
C ALA A 79 -18.88 -27.81 -0.48
N TYR A 80 -19.50 -28.19 0.66
CA TYR A 80 -18.85 -28.05 1.95
C TYR A 80 -17.57 -28.93 2.06
N LEU A 81 -17.70 -30.23 1.73
CA LEU A 81 -16.58 -31.17 1.82
C LEU A 81 -15.45 -30.77 0.86
N SER A 82 -15.78 -30.44 -0.39
CA SER A 82 -14.79 -30.02 -1.39
C SER A 82 -14.10 -28.71 -0.99
N SER A 83 -14.86 -27.72 -0.51
CA SER A 83 -14.29 -26.44 -0.07
C SER A 83 -13.34 -26.60 1.11
N TYR A 84 -13.61 -27.56 2.00
CA TYR A 84 -12.72 -27.81 3.12
C TYR A 84 -11.43 -28.49 2.70
N VAL A 85 -11.46 -29.49 1.78
CA VAL A 85 -10.25 -30.07 1.18
C VAL A 85 -9.43 -29.01 0.49
N ALA A 86 -10.06 -28.09 -0.26
CA ALA A 86 -9.35 -27.00 -0.94
C ALA A 86 -8.52 -26.12 -0.01
N ILE A 87 -8.90 -26.02 1.27
CA ILE A 87 -8.17 -25.24 2.26
C ILE A 87 -7.02 -26.04 2.89
N ILE A 88 -7.28 -27.31 3.25
CA ILE A 88 -6.37 -28.07 4.13
C ILE A 88 -5.42 -29.02 3.41
N ASP A 89 -5.69 -29.37 2.15
CA ASP A 89 -4.86 -30.33 1.41
C ASP A 89 -3.51 -29.68 1.05
N PRO A 90 -2.39 -30.23 1.54
CA PRO A 90 -1.06 -29.74 1.20
C PRO A 90 -0.67 -30.01 -0.26
N ASN A 91 -1.34 -30.93 -0.94
CA ASN A 91 -1.17 -31.16 -2.37
C ASN A 91 -1.94 -30.10 -3.16
N GLU A 92 -1.22 -29.13 -3.72
CA GLU A 92 -1.84 -28.01 -4.43
C GLU A 92 -2.70 -28.44 -5.64
N GLY A 93 -2.30 -29.51 -6.35
CA GLY A 93 -3.09 -30.05 -7.46
C GLY A 93 -4.44 -30.59 -7.00
N ASN A 94 -4.48 -31.31 -5.87
CA ASN A 94 -5.74 -31.76 -5.25
C ASN A 94 -6.55 -30.58 -4.71
N ALA A 95 -5.90 -29.67 -3.99
CA ALA A 95 -6.54 -28.47 -3.45
C ALA A 95 -7.24 -27.67 -4.56
N GLU A 96 -6.59 -27.49 -5.71
CA GLU A 96 -7.16 -26.77 -6.85
C GLU A 96 -8.33 -27.54 -7.50
N LYS A 97 -8.20 -28.87 -7.67
CA LYS A 97 -9.29 -29.71 -8.15
C LYS A 97 -10.53 -29.56 -7.29
N TYR A 98 -10.37 -29.61 -5.96
CA TYR A 98 -11.50 -29.51 -5.03
C TYR A 98 -12.00 -28.07 -4.86
N PHE A 99 -11.17 -27.08 -5.03
CA PHE A 99 -11.59 -25.69 -5.13
C PHE A 99 -12.59 -25.48 -6.28
N ASN A 100 -12.27 -25.98 -7.47
CA ASN A 100 -13.14 -25.88 -8.63
C ASN A 100 -14.43 -26.71 -8.44
N SER A 101 -14.32 -27.94 -7.90
CA SER A 101 -15.48 -28.77 -7.55
C SER A 101 -16.41 -28.09 -6.53
N ALA A 102 -15.84 -27.37 -5.55
CA ALA A 102 -16.62 -26.61 -4.57
C ALA A 102 -17.42 -25.49 -5.22
N LYS A 103 -16.82 -24.72 -6.13
CA LYS A 103 -17.49 -23.64 -6.87
C LYS A 103 -18.70 -24.15 -7.67
N GLU A 104 -18.50 -25.20 -8.47
CA GLU A 104 -19.57 -25.83 -9.24
C GLU A 104 -20.72 -26.38 -8.34
N ALA A 105 -20.34 -26.95 -7.20
CA ALA A 105 -21.30 -27.49 -6.24
C ALA A 105 -22.06 -26.37 -5.52
N ILE A 106 -21.44 -25.24 -5.17
CA ILE A 106 -22.09 -24.04 -4.62
C ILE A 106 -23.15 -23.52 -5.60
N ASP A 107 -22.78 -23.33 -6.88
CA ASP A 107 -23.71 -22.83 -7.90
C ASP A 107 -24.91 -23.73 -8.06
N SER A 108 -24.68 -25.06 -8.08
CA SER A 108 -25.77 -26.05 -8.18
C SER A 108 -26.63 -26.07 -6.94
N ALA A 109 -26.03 -26.02 -5.74
CA ALA A 109 -26.75 -25.98 -4.47
C ALA A 109 -27.63 -24.74 -4.38
N THR A 110 -27.06 -23.56 -4.66
CA THR A 110 -27.77 -22.27 -4.61
C THR A 110 -28.96 -22.25 -5.56
N ARG A 111 -28.79 -22.76 -6.78
CA ARG A 111 -29.87 -22.81 -7.78
C ARG A 111 -30.98 -23.72 -7.37
N LEU A 112 -30.68 -24.84 -6.70
CA LEU A 112 -31.69 -25.88 -6.34
C LEU A 112 -32.33 -25.60 -4.98
N ASP A 113 -31.66 -24.93 -4.05
CA ASP A 113 -32.14 -24.73 -2.66
C ASP A 113 -33.10 -23.54 -2.52
N LYS A 114 -34.21 -23.61 -3.22
CA LYS A 114 -35.23 -22.54 -3.26
C LYS A 114 -35.82 -22.22 -1.88
N PHE A 115 -35.82 -23.17 -0.95
CA PHE A 115 -36.32 -22.99 0.41
C PHE A 115 -35.24 -22.68 1.44
N GLN A 116 -34.01 -22.47 1.00
CA GLN A 116 -32.86 -22.16 1.85
C GLN A 116 -32.56 -23.17 2.98
N SER A 117 -33.01 -24.40 2.78
CA SER A 117 -32.87 -25.48 3.78
C SER A 117 -31.42 -25.88 4.03
N ASN A 118 -30.50 -25.57 3.09
CA ASN A 118 -29.08 -25.88 3.16
C ASN A 118 -28.23 -24.62 3.24
N SER A 119 -28.80 -23.44 3.51
CA SER A 119 -28.13 -22.14 3.49
C SER A 119 -26.87 -22.12 4.34
N LYS A 120 -26.87 -22.76 5.53
CA LYS A 120 -25.69 -22.82 6.41
C LYS A 120 -24.49 -23.52 5.76
N LEU A 121 -24.70 -24.65 5.10
CA LEU A 121 -23.65 -25.40 4.40
C LEU A 121 -23.16 -24.62 3.18
N ILE A 122 -24.08 -24.02 2.43
CA ILE A 122 -23.73 -23.21 1.26
C ILE A 122 -22.87 -21.98 1.69
N GLN A 123 -23.31 -21.27 2.71
CA GLN A 123 -22.56 -20.11 3.24
C GLN A 123 -21.18 -20.49 3.78
N ALA A 124 -21.09 -21.61 4.52
CA ALA A 124 -19.81 -22.13 4.99
C ALA A 124 -18.88 -22.50 3.81
N SER A 125 -19.45 -23.07 2.75
CA SER A 125 -18.69 -23.40 1.53
C SER A 125 -18.19 -22.16 0.81
N ILE A 126 -19.03 -21.12 0.70
CA ILE A 126 -18.65 -19.82 0.11
C ILE A 126 -17.56 -19.17 0.94
N PHE A 127 -17.66 -19.19 2.26
CA PHE A 127 -16.63 -18.70 3.15
C PHE A 127 -15.30 -19.40 2.90
N ASN A 128 -15.28 -20.74 2.88
CA ASN A 128 -14.09 -21.54 2.63
C ASN A 128 -13.46 -21.25 1.25
N VAL A 129 -14.28 -21.10 0.20
CA VAL A 129 -13.81 -20.73 -1.14
C VAL A 129 -13.15 -19.37 -1.12
N ASN A 130 -13.68 -18.40 -0.36
CA ASN A 130 -13.05 -17.08 -0.25
C ASN A 130 -11.75 -17.13 0.55
N ILE A 131 -11.63 -17.98 1.57
CA ILE A 131 -10.34 -18.22 2.26
C ILE A 131 -9.28 -18.79 1.29
N LYS A 132 -9.65 -19.78 0.45
CA LYS A 132 -8.70 -20.29 -0.56
C LYS A 132 -8.36 -19.23 -1.61
N LYS A 133 -9.33 -18.43 -2.07
CA LYS A 133 -9.07 -17.28 -2.97
C LYS A 133 -8.10 -16.29 -2.34
N GLN A 134 -8.29 -15.97 -1.05
CA GLN A 134 -7.39 -15.08 -0.33
C GLN A 134 -5.96 -15.62 -0.30
N ALA A 135 -5.77 -16.90 -0.02
CA ALA A 135 -4.44 -17.53 -0.04
C ALA A 135 -3.79 -17.46 -1.42
N LYS A 136 -4.55 -17.77 -2.48
CA LYS A 136 -4.07 -17.65 -3.89
C LYS A 136 -3.73 -16.21 -4.25
N ALA A 137 -4.56 -15.27 -3.83
CA ALA A 137 -4.36 -13.85 -4.07
C ALA A 137 -3.09 -13.32 -3.36
N THR A 138 -2.87 -13.76 -2.11
CA THR A 138 -1.67 -13.43 -1.35
C THR A 138 -0.42 -13.98 -2.03
N ALA A 139 -0.46 -15.22 -2.53
CA ALA A 139 0.66 -15.81 -3.27
C ALA A 139 0.95 -15.02 -4.56
N ALA A 140 -0.07 -14.66 -5.34
CA ALA A 140 0.07 -13.85 -6.54
C ALA A 140 0.64 -12.45 -6.21
N PHE A 141 0.15 -11.81 -5.16
CA PHE A 141 0.64 -10.51 -4.70
C PHE A 141 2.12 -10.56 -4.30
N ASN A 142 2.53 -11.56 -3.54
CA ASN A 142 3.91 -11.75 -3.11
C ASN A 142 4.86 -12.06 -4.29
N ASN A 143 4.35 -12.66 -5.35
CA ASN A 143 5.08 -12.92 -6.59
C ASN A 143 5.02 -11.73 -7.58
N ASN A 144 4.48 -10.58 -7.18
CA ASN A 144 4.26 -9.39 -8.01
C ASN A 144 3.34 -9.62 -9.23
N ASP A 145 2.57 -10.70 -9.27
CA ASP A 145 1.49 -10.88 -10.23
C ASP A 145 0.26 -10.08 -9.77
N PHE A 146 0.37 -8.75 -9.90
CA PHE A 146 -0.68 -7.84 -9.45
C PHE A 146 -1.98 -7.97 -10.25
N THR A 147 -1.92 -8.50 -11.47
CA THR A 147 -3.14 -8.76 -12.26
C THR A 147 -3.95 -9.91 -11.66
N ALA A 148 -3.31 -11.04 -11.40
CA ALA A 148 -3.98 -12.17 -10.74
C ALA A 148 -4.39 -11.81 -9.30
N ALA A 149 -3.51 -11.12 -8.57
CA ALA A 149 -3.80 -10.64 -7.22
C ALA A 149 -5.04 -9.74 -7.19
N TYR A 150 -5.11 -8.71 -8.04
CA TYR A 150 -6.26 -7.80 -8.09
C TYR A 150 -7.56 -8.52 -8.39
N ASN A 151 -7.57 -9.41 -9.40
CA ASN A 151 -8.78 -10.16 -9.78
C ASN A 151 -9.33 -11.00 -8.62
N LEU A 152 -8.47 -11.65 -7.84
CA LEU A 152 -8.88 -12.45 -6.70
C LEU A 152 -9.20 -11.57 -5.47
N LEU A 153 -8.35 -10.59 -5.14
CA LEU A 153 -8.54 -9.70 -3.99
C LEU A 153 -9.81 -8.87 -4.10
N SER A 154 -10.18 -8.42 -5.29
CA SER A 154 -11.41 -7.63 -5.49
C SER A 154 -12.66 -8.42 -5.10
N GLU A 155 -12.73 -9.72 -5.46
CA GLU A 155 -13.82 -10.58 -5.06
C GLU A 155 -13.82 -10.83 -3.54
N VAL A 156 -12.66 -11.15 -2.97
CA VAL A 156 -12.50 -11.45 -1.54
C VAL A 156 -12.76 -10.21 -0.68
N SER A 157 -12.24 -9.05 -1.07
CA SER A 157 -12.47 -7.79 -0.35
C SER A 157 -13.94 -7.35 -0.38
N ASN A 158 -14.67 -7.68 -1.45
CA ASN A 158 -16.11 -7.44 -1.50
C ASN A 158 -16.89 -8.42 -0.63
N PHE A 159 -16.37 -9.61 -0.41
CA PHE A 159 -16.97 -10.58 0.51
C PHE A 159 -16.70 -10.24 1.98
N PHE A 160 -15.52 -9.65 2.28
CA PHE A 160 -15.12 -9.17 3.61
C PHE A 160 -14.96 -7.64 3.62
N PRO A 161 -16.05 -6.86 3.50
CA PRO A 161 -15.98 -5.43 3.23
C PRO A 161 -15.37 -4.59 4.36
N THR A 162 -15.33 -5.12 5.58
CA THR A 162 -14.76 -4.43 6.75
C THR A 162 -13.30 -4.77 7.01
N ASP A 163 -12.72 -5.71 6.26
CA ASP A 163 -11.30 -6.06 6.40
C ASP A 163 -10.41 -5.01 5.74
N THR A 164 -9.78 -4.20 6.57
CA THR A 164 -8.91 -3.10 6.12
C THR A 164 -7.66 -3.58 5.43
N SER A 165 -7.12 -4.75 5.81
CA SER A 165 -5.94 -5.34 5.19
C SER A 165 -6.24 -5.83 3.78
N LEU A 166 -7.37 -6.53 3.59
CA LEU A 166 -7.82 -6.94 2.27
C LEU A 166 -8.11 -5.74 1.37
N ALA A 167 -8.80 -4.73 1.88
CA ALA A 167 -9.06 -3.50 1.13
C ALA A 167 -7.75 -2.81 0.71
N THR A 168 -6.78 -2.68 1.63
CA THR A 168 -5.47 -2.08 1.34
C THR A 168 -4.70 -2.87 0.28
N ASN A 169 -4.60 -4.19 0.42
CA ASN A 169 -3.89 -5.03 -0.55
C ASN A 169 -4.57 -5.01 -1.93
N THR A 170 -5.92 -4.98 -1.96
CA THR A 170 -6.68 -4.83 -3.20
C THR A 170 -6.37 -3.49 -3.88
N ALA A 171 -6.32 -2.41 -3.10
CA ALA A 171 -5.99 -1.08 -3.61
C ALA A 171 -4.57 -1.03 -4.18
N ILE A 172 -3.58 -1.60 -3.47
CA ILE A 172 -2.19 -1.66 -3.95
C ILE A 172 -2.10 -2.49 -5.25
N ALA A 173 -2.78 -3.64 -5.32
CA ALA A 173 -2.81 -4.45 -6.55
C ALA A 173 -3.47 -3.68 -7.70
N ALA A 174 -4.59 -2.99 -7.46
CA ALA A 174 -5.27 -2.15 -8.44
C ALA A 174 -4.37 -1.01 -8.94
N GLN A 175 -3.64 -0.35 -8.04
CA GLN A 175 -2.69 0.72 -8.38
C GLN A 175 -1.57 0.19 -9.30
N ASN A 176 -1.00 -0.98 -9.00
CA ASN A 176 0.06 -1.58 -9.82
C ASN A 176 -0.41 -1.97 -11.23
N VAL A 177 -1.69 -2.31 -11.39
CA VAL A 177 -2.30 -2.56 -12.72
C VAL A 177 -2.95 -1.31 -13.33
N ARG A 178 -2.65 -0.12 -12.79
CA ARG A 178 -3.11 1.20 -13.23
C ARG A 178 -4.63 1.41 -13.19
N LYS A 179 -5.35 0.63 -12.40
CA LYS A 179 -6.78 0.84 -12.12
C LYS A 179 -6.95 1.82 -10.97
N PHE A 180 -6.60 3.08 -11.21
CA PHE A 180 -6.50 4.11 -10.17
C PHE A 180 -7.83 4.41 -9.48
N ASP A 181 -8.95 4.37 -10.19
CA ASP A 181 -10.27 4.61 -9.57
C ASP A 181 -10.65 3.47 -8.64
N ASP A 182 -10.40 2.22 -9.02
CA ASP A 182 -10.59 1.06 -8.15
C ASP A 182 -9.66 1.12 -6.92
N ALA A 183 -8.39 1.50 -7.13
CA ALA A 183 -7.43 1.68 -6.04
C ALA A 183 -7.94 2.70 -5.02
N LEU A 184 -8.39 3.87 -5.47
CA LEU A 184 -8.98 4.90 -4.60
C LEU A 184 -10.22 4.41 -3.88
N MET A 185 -11.09 3.63 -4.55
CA MET A 185 -12.28 3.05 -3.93
C MET A 185 -11.92 2.13 -2.77
N TYR A 186 -10.95 1.24 -2.96
CA TYR A 186 -10.53 0.30 -1.92
C TYR A 186 -9.73 0.98 -0.80
N PHE A 187 -8.88 1.96 -1.10
CA PHE A 187 -8.22 2.77 -0.06
C PHE A 187 -9.23 3.57 0.77
N LYS A 188 -10.26 4.16 0.16
CA LYS A 188 -11.34 4.85 0.88
C LYS A 188 -12.09 3.88 1.79
N ARG A 189 -12.40 2.66 1.30
CA ARG A 189 -13.02 1.61 2.11
C ARG A 189 -12.15 1.26 3.34
N ALA A 190 -10.84 1.09 3.16
CA ALA A 190 -9.92 0.85 4.27
C ALA A 190 -9.95 1.99 5.28
N LYS A 191 -9.97 3.24 4.80
CA LYS A 191 -10.04 4.45 5.62
C LYS A 191 -11.35 4.53 6.40
N GLU A 192 -12.49 4.29 5.77
CA GLU A 192 -13.82 4.27 6.40
C GLU A 192 -13.94 3.21 7.49
N ASN A 193 -13.21 2.09 7.36
CA ASN A 193 -13.10 1.05 8.37
C ASN A 193 -11.98 1.29 9.40
N GLY A 194 -11.41 2.48 9.44
CA GLY A 194 -10.53 2.93 10.53
C GLY A 194 -9.04 2.64 10.35
N ILE A 195 -8.57 2.36 9.13
CA ILE A 195 -7.12 2.22 8.89
C ILE A 195 -6.39 3.53 9.21
N LYS A 196 -5.26 3.41 9.92
CA LYS A 196 -4.38 4.55 10.24
C LYS A 196 -3.01 4.45 9.57
N ASN A 197 -2.78 3.39 8.78
CA ASN A 197 -1.48 3.16 8.14
C ASN A 197 -1.10 4.33 7.21
N PRO A 198 0.06 4.99 7.44
CA PRO A 198 0.52 6.13 6.66
C PRO A 198 0.62 5.83 5.15
N THR A 199 1.00 4.59 4.78
CA THR A 199 1.13 4.17 3.39
C THR A 199 -0.18 4.32 2.59
N VAL A 200 -1.34 4.15 3.23
CA VAL A 200 -2.64 4.34 2.57
C VAL A 200 -2.80 5.78 2.10
N PHE A 201 -2.49 6.74 2.97
CA PHE A 201 -2.60 8.17 2.65
C PHE A 201 -1.57 8.60 1.61
N GLN A 202 -0.33 8.08 1.68
CA GLN A 202 0.72 8.32 0.69
C GLN A 202 0.31 7.83 -0.70
N ASN A 203 -0.18 6.58 -0.81
CA ASN A 203 -0.62 6.02 -2.08
C ASN A 203 -1.85 6.74 -2.65
N MET A 204 -2.82 7.09 -1.81
CA MET A 204 -3.98 7.89 -2.26
C MET A 204 -3.52 9.24 -2.80
N ALA A 205 -2.65 9.94 -2.08
CA ALA A 205 -2.12 11.23 -2.51
C ALA A 205 -1.34 11.10 -3.84
N ALA A 206 -0.50 10.08 -3.99
CA ALA A 206 0.23 9.82 -5.23
C ALA A 206 -0.71 9.58 -6.42
N ILE A 207 -1.83 8.86 -6.22
CA ILE A 207 -2.84 8.67 -7.26
C ILE A 207 -3.51 10.01 -7.59
N TYR A 208 -3.91 10.82 -6.59
CA TYR A 208 -4.50 12.13 -6.86
C TYR A 208 -3.55 13.05 -7.60
N THR A 209 -2.26 13.10 -7.22
CA THR A 209 -1.21 13.85 -7.93
C THR A 209 -1.08 13.39 -9.38
N SER A 210 -1.08 12.08 -9.63
CA SER A 210 -1.03 11.52 -11.00
C SER A 210 -2.24 11.88 -11.85
N LYS A 211 -3.39 12.17 -11.20
CA LYS A 211 -4.62 12.66 -11.83
C LYS A 211 -4.69 14.19 -11.91
N LEU A 212 -3.61 14.90 -11.52
CA LEU A 212 -3.54 16.37 -11.45
C LEU A 212 -4.54 16.99 -10.45
N ASP A 213 -5.02 16.21 -9.49
CA ASP A 213 -5.91 16.66 -8.42
C ASP A 213 -5.11 16.95 -7.14
N ASN A 214 -4.26 17.98 -7.24
CA ASN A 214 -3.31 18.32 -6.17
C ASN A 214 -4.01 18.76 -4.88
N ASP A 215 -5.20 19.35 -4.96
CA ASP A 215 -5.95 19.75 -3.76
C ASP A 215 -6.43 18.52 -2.96
N LEU A 216 -6.91 17.48 -3.62
CA LEU A 216 -7.26 16.23 -2.94
C LEU A 216 -6.01 15.50 -2.41
N ALA A 217 -4.89 15.55 -3.13
CA ALA A 217 -3.63 14.98 -2.66
C ALA A 217 -3.16 15.68 -1.37
N ILE A 218 -3.15 17.02 -1.35
CA ILE A 218 -2.79 17.83 -0.18
C ILE A 218 -3.68 17.48 1.02
N ARG A 219 -5.01 17.49 0.85
CA ARG A 219 -5.96 17.16 1.93
C ARG A 219 -5.77 15.74 2.45
N THR A 220 -5.45 14.79 1.55
CA THR A 220 -5.21 13.39 1.92
C THR A 220 -3.96 13.26 2.79
N LEU A 221 -2.86 13.94 2.43
CA LEU A 221 -1.63 13.94 3.23
C LEU A 221 -1.84 14.64 4.58
N GLU A 222 -2.55 15.77 4.60
CA GLU A 222 -2.91 16.48 5.83
C GLU A 222 -3.70 15.57 6.80
N GLU A 223 -4.67 14.82 6.29
CA GLU A 223 -5.42 13.85 7.08
C GLU A 223 -4.50 12.73 7.62
N GLY A 224 -3.62 12.21 6.76
CA GLY A 224 -2.63 11.20 7.14
C GLY A 224 -1.71 11.67 8.27
N ILE A 225 -1.23 12.91 8.21
CA ILE A 225 -0.37 13.52 9.24
C ILE A 225 -1.12 13.70 10.55
N LYS A 226 -2.39 14.11 10.53
CA LYS A 226 -3.22 14.21 11.76
C LYS A 226 -3.33 12.88 12.50
N LEU A 227 -3.37 11.77 11.77
CA LEU A 227 -3.43 10.42 12.32
C LEU A 227 -2.05 9.84 12.68
N ASN A 228 -0.99 10.33 12.04
CA ASN A 228 0.39 9.84 12.16
C ASN A 228 1.36 11.04 12.28
N PRO A 229 1.31 11.82 13.36
CA PRO A 229 2.02 13.10 13.47
C PRO A 229 3.55 12.99 13.49
N TYR A 230 4.09 11.79 13.67
CA TYR A 230 5.53 11.51 13.70
C TYR A 230 6.04 10.77 12.45
N ASP A 231 5.17 10.54 11.45
CA ASP A 231 5.60 9.90 10.21
C ASP A 231 6.34 10.91 9.32
N ALA A 232 7.64 10.72 9.22
CA ALA A 232 8.51 11.61 8.45
C ALA A 232 8.21 11.56 6.94
N ASN A 233 7.82 10.41 6.41
CA ASN A 233 7.54 10.28 4.97
C ASN A 233 6.26 11.02 4.58
N LEU A 234 5.20 10.92 5.39
CA LEU A 234 3.98 11.72 5.18
C LEU A 234 4.28 13.21 5.21
N THR A 235 5.04 13.65 6.22
CA THR A 235 5.42 15.06 6.37
C THR A 235 6.25 15.55 5.19
N ASN A 236 7.24 14.78 4.75
CA ASN A 236 8.07 15.13 3.60
C ASN A 236 7.25 15.19 2.29
N ASN A 237 6.38 14.19 2.05
CA ASN A 237 5.52 14.19 0.89
C ASN A 237 4.56 15.40 0.88
N TYR A 238 4.05 15.79 2.04
CA TYR A 238 3.19 16.95 2.19
C TYR A 238 3.93 18.25 1.89
N ILE A 239 5.13 18.43 2.48
CA ILE A 239 5.98 19.61 2.24
C ILE A 239 6.31 19.70 0.74
N ASN A 240 6.79 18.62 0.12
CA ASN A 240 7.13 18.61 -1.29
C ASN A 240 5.92 18.98 -2.16
N LEU A 241 4.76 18.41 -1.89
CA LEU A 241 3.55 18.72 -2.66
C LEU A 241 3.11 20.19 -2.48
N LEU A 242 3.28 20.77 -1.29
CA LEU A 242 3.02 22.20 -1.06
C LEU A 242 3.99 23.06 -1.86
N LEU A 243 5.27 22.71 -1.88
CA LEU A 243 6.33 23.43 -2.65
C LEU A 243 6.04 23.36 -4.16
N ASP A 244 5.74 22.18 -4.69
CA ASP A 244 5.42 21.96 -6.10
C ASP A 244 4.19 22.77 -6.56
N ASN A 245 3.28 23.07 -5.63
CA ASN A 245 2.08 23.87 -5.90
C ASN A 245 2.24 25.36 -5.51
N GLY A 246 3.43 25.82 -5.18
CA GLY A 246 3.71 27.21 -4.81
C GLY A 246 3.10 27.65 -3.48
N LYS A 247 2.64 26.72 -2.64
CA LYS A 247 2.03 26.98 -1.31
C LYS A 247 3.12 27.18 -0.24
N PHE A 248 4.06 28.09 -0.48
CA PHE A 248 5.25 28.29 0.35
C PHE A 248 4.94 28.65 1.80
N ASN A 249 3.95 29.51 2.03
CA ASN A 249 3.57 29.91 3.38
C ASN A 249 2.97 28.74 4.20
N GLU A 250 2.27 27.82 3.54
CA GLU A 250 1.74 26.60 4.18
C GLU A 250 2.90 25.65 4.49
N ALA A 251 3.83 25.46 3.55
CA ALA A 251 5.05 24.67 3.77
C ALA A 251 5.87 25.18 4.96
N ILE A 252 6.09 26.50 5.08
CA ILE A 252 6.78 27.11 6.23
C ILE A 252 6.12 26.69 7.55
N LYS A 253 4.80 26.83 7.67
CA LYS A 253 4.06 26.46 8.90
C LYS A 253 4.23 24.97 9.27
N VAL A 254 4.19 24.09 8.27
CA VAL A 254 4.38 22.65 8.46
C VAL A 254 5.80 22.35 8.92
N ILE A 255 6.81 22.92 8.27
CA ILE A 255 8.23 22.75 8.63
C ILE A 255 8.46 23.27 10.05
N GLU A 256 7.96 24.47 10.37
CA GLU A 256 8.09 25.05 11.71
C GLU A 256 7.50 24.18 12.80
N SER A 257 6.28 23.65 12.57
CA SER A 257 5.64 22.74 13.52
C SER A 257 6.40 21.43 13.69
N THR A 258 6.96 20.91 12.60
CA THR A 258 7.76 19.67 12.60
C THR A 258 9.09 19.86 13.33
N LEU A 259 9.75 21.00 13.15
CA LEU A 259 11.03 21.34 13.81
C LEU A 259 10.90 21.51 15.33
N LYS A 260 9.69 21.77 15.87
CA LYS A 260 9.44 21.78 17.33
C LYS A 260 9.60 20.40 17.99
N VAL A 261 9.34 19.33 17.25
CA VAL A 261 9.42 17.95 17.74
C VAL A 261 10.60 17.17 17.17
N ASN A 262 11.04 17.50 15.96
CA ASN A 262 12.20 16.90 15.29
C ASN A 262 13.30 17.96 15.11
N THR A 263 14.02 18.23 16.18
CA THR A 263 15.06 19.28 16.22
C THR A 263 16.39 18.87 15.56
N ASN A 264 16.55 17.62 15.14
CA ASN A 264 17.78 17.11 14.54
C ASN A 264 17.60 16.71 13.07
N ASN A 265 16.98 17.59 12.28
CA ASN A 265 16.73 17.35 10.86
C ASN A 265 17.31 18.49 10.01
N LYS A 266 18.56 18.29 9.52
CA LYS A 266 19.28 19.29 8.70
C LYS A 266 18.53 19.70 7.45
N LEU A 267 17.81 18.76 6.81
CA LEU A 267 17.05 19.04 5.58
C LEU A 267 15.87 19.98 5.85
N LEU A 268 15.14 19.77 6.95
CA LEU A 268 14.03 20.67 7.29
C LEU A 268 14.53 22.07 7.65
N TYR A 269 15.67 22.20 8.36
CA TYR A 269 16.27 23.51 8.60
C TYR A 269 16.76 24.17 7.29
N PHE A 270 17.34 23.41 6.39
CA PHE A 270 17.73 23.91 5.07
C PHE A 270 16.50 24.43 4.29
N LEU A 271 15.44 23.63 4.18
CA LEU A 271 14.21 24.03 3.49
C LEU A 271 13.57 25.25 4.15
N TYR A 272 13.55 25.32 5.47
CA TYR A 272 13.05 26.48 6.22
C TYR A 272 13.85 27.73 5.88
N GLY A 273 15.17 27.64 5.85
CA GLY A 273 16.07 28.71 5.43
C GLY A 273 15.83 29.17 3.99
N TYR A 274 15.71 28.21 3.07
CA TYR A 274 15.46 28.48 1.65
C TYR A 274 14.15 29.23 1.42
N LEU A 275 13.06 28.79 2.06
CA LEU A 275 11.75 29.44 1.94
C LEU A 275 11.75 30.86 2.54
N HIS A 276 12.44 31.07 3.67
CA HIS A 276 12.58 32.39 4.26
C HIS A 276 13.48 33.31 3.42
N GLN A 277 14.54 32.80 2.82
CA GLN A 277 15.38 33.54 1.88
C GLN A 277 14.57 34.00 0.66
N HIS A 278 13.77 33.09 0.08
CA HIS A 278 12.87 33.40 -1.03
C HIS A 278 11.86 34.53 -0.68
N ASN A 279 11.43 34.58 0.58
CA ASN A 279 10.58 35.66 1.10
C ASN A 279 11.38 36.89 1.59
N SER A 280 12.64 36.98 1.26
CA SER A 280 13.58 38.06 1.69
C SER A 280 13.72 38.18 3.21
N ASN A 281 13.38 37.16 3.98
CA ASN A 281 13.55 37.11 5.42
C ASN A 281 14.95 36.57 5.78
N TYR A 282 15.98 37.28 5.38
CA TYR A 282 17.39 36.82 5.43
C TYR A 282 17.90 36.50 6.85
N ASN A 283 17.42 37.19 7.88
CA ASN A 283 17.80 36.90 9.27
C ASN A 283 17.29 35.50 9.72
N THR A 284 16.08 35.17 9.36
CA THR A 284 15.50 33.84 9.66
C THR A 284 16.18 32.76 8.81
N ALA A 285 16.46 33.04 7.55
CA ALA A 285 17.19 32.15 6.66
C ALA A 285 18.58 31.82 7.20
N GLU A 286 19.36 32.84 7.62
CA GLU A 286 20.66 32.68 8.24
C GLU A 286 20.62 31.78 9.47
N LEU A 287 19.66 32.02 10.39
CA LEU A 287 19.48 31.19 11.58
C LEU A 287 19.18 29.74 11.23
N ALA A 288 18.34 29.54 10.24
CA ALA A 288 17.93 28.20 9.80
C ALA A 288 19.09 27.43 9.15
N TYR A 289 19.82 28.04 8.24
CA TYR A 289 21.00 27.42 7.64
C TYR A 289 22.11 27.15 8.68
N SER A 290 22.30 28.06 9.65
CA SER A 290 23.24 27.84 10.76
C SER A 290 22.81 26.63 11.62
N LYS A 291 21.52 26.40 11.81
CA LYS A 291 21.01 25.20 12.48
C LYS A 291 21.27 23.94 11.66
N ALA A 292 21.08 23.98 10.36
CA ALA A 292 21.42 22.87 9.47
C ALA A 292 22.92 22.52 9.56
N LEU A 293 23.78 23.54 9.54
CA LEU A 293 25.23 23.40 9.64
C LEU A 293 25.70 22.96 11.03
N ALA A 294 24.96 23.27 12.09
CA ALA A 294 25.25 22.76 13.43
C ALA A 294 24.98 21.25 13.54
N ILE A 295 24.15 20.68 12.67
CA ILE A 295 23.88 19.24 12.58
C ILE A 295 24.91 18.56 11.65
N ASP A 296 25.25 19.22 10.55
CA ASP A 296 26.22 18.74 9.55
C ASP A 296 27.02 19.92 9.02
N GLU A 297 28.21 20.09 9.56
CA GLU A 297 29.11 21.22 9.21
C GLU A 297 29.56 21.23 7.74
N ASN A 298 29.57 20.07 7.11
CA ASN A 298 29.93 19.86 5.71
C ASN A 298 28.72 19.82 4.76
N TYR A 299 27.56 20.31 5.20
CA TYR A 299 26.36 20.34 4.36
C TYR A 299 26.50 21.42 3.27
N PHE A 300 27.03 21.02 2.12
CA PHE A 300 27.33 21.89 0.99
C PHE A 300 26.20 22.84 0.61
N ASP A 301 24.96 22.29 0.43
CA ASP A 301 23.82 23.11 0.00
C ASP A 301 23.51 24.24 1.01
N ALA A 302 23.62 23.94 2.30
CA ALA A 302 23.38 24.95 3.33
C ALA A 302 24.47 26.03 3.37
N LEU A 303 25.76 25.68 3.17
CA LEU A 303 26.87 26.65 3.05
C LEU A 303 26.67 27.52 1.83
N TYR A 304 26.40 26.93 0.68
CA TYR A 304 26.17 27.66 -0.57
C TYR A 304 25.01 28.65 -0.42
N GLN A 305 23.82 28.17 0.01
CA GLN A 305 22.65 29.03 0.15
C GLN A 305 22.81 30.08 1.24
N LEU A 306 23.54 29.81 2.31
CA LEU A 306 23.86 30.81 3.32
C LEU A 306 24.77 31.92 2.73
N GLY A 307 25.75 31.56 1.89
CA GLY A 307 26.56 32.49 1.15
C GLY A 307 25.72 33.38 0.23
N VAL A 308 24.83 32.80 -0.54
CA VAL A 308 23.87 33.53 -1.39
C VAL A 308 22.99 34.47 -0.54
N ALA A 309 22.42 33.98 0.58
CA ALA A 309 21.60 34.81 1.47
C ALA A 309 22.33 36.03 2.02
N TYR A 310 23.64 35.90 2.32
CA TYR A 310 24.45 37.04 2.73
C TYR A 310 24.64 38.04 1.60
N VAL A 311 24.89 37.59 0.36
CA VAL A 311 24.99 38.47 -0.82
C VAL A 311 23.67 39.19 -1.07
N ASP A 312 22.56 38.49 -1.03
CA ASP A 312 21.24 39.07 -1.21
C ASP A 312 20.92 40.12 -0.12
N SER A 313 21.19 39.78 1.15
CA SER A 313 21.01 40.70 2.28
C SER A 313 21.91 41.92 2.17
N ALA A 314 23.15 41.78 1.65
CA ALA A 314 24.06 42.90 1.39
C ALA A 314 23.47 43.82 0.31
N ASN A 315 22.95 43.26 -0.77
CA ASN A 315 22.33 44.04 -1.84
C ASN A 315 21.10 44.81 -1.33
N GLU A 316 20.27 44.20 -0.50
CA GLU A 316 19.12 44.88 0.12
C GLU A 316 19.55 45.99 1.09
N ALA A 317 20.65 45.78 1.84
CA ALA A 317 21.16 46.84 2.71
C ALA A 317 21.56 48.08 1.93
N LEU A 318 22.22 47.96 0.75
CA LEU A 318 22.55 49.10 -0.10
C LEU A 318 21.32 49.82 -0.67
N LYS A 319 20.30 49.05 -1.08
CA LYS A 319 19.04 49.65 -1.59
C LYS A 319 18.34 50.52 -0.54
N ALA A 320 18.49 50.19 0.73
CA ALA A 320 17.86 50.92 1.83
C ALA A 320 18.40 52.33 2.03
N LYS A 321 19.59 52.66 1.47
CA LYS A 321 20.25 54.02 1.50
C LYS A 321 20.33 54.67 2.89
N LYS A 322 20.48 53.84 3.96
CA LYS A 322 20.65 54.32 5.34
C LYS A 322 22.13 54.62 5.60
N ALA A 323 22.43 55.44 6.61
CA ALA A 323 23.82 55.86 6.96
C ALA A 323 24.72 54.64 7.22
N GLU A 324 24.22 53.58 7.80
CA GLU A 324 24.93 52.35 8.13
C GLU A 324 24.98 51.30 7.00
N SER A 325 24.32 51.58 5.86
CA SER A 325 24.17 50.61 4.75
C SER A 325 25.50 50.11 4.22
N GLY A 326 26.49 50.98 4.09
CA GLY A 326 27.82 50.62 3.60
C GLY A 326 28.57 49.69 4.55
N GLN A 327 28.55 49.97 5.85
CA GLN A 327 29.17 49.09 6.84
C GLN A 327 28.53 47.71 6.89
N LYS A 328 27.16 47.65 6.86
CA LYS A 328 26.42 46.43 6.83
C LYS A 328 26.70 45.60 5.57
N PHE A 329 26.77 46.26 4.40
CA PHE A 329 27.15 45.63 3.15
C PHE A 329 28.52 44.93 3.25
N VAL A 330 29.57 45.67 3.71
CA VAL A 330 30.93 45.13 3.84
C VAL A 330 30.94 43.92 4.80
N ALA A 331 30.25 44.03 5.93
CA ALA A 331 30.17 42.93 6.90
C ALA A 331 29.54 41.68 6.31
N LEU A 332 28.42 41.82 5.57
CA LEU A 332 27.71 40.71 4.95
C LEU A 332 28.52 40.07 3.80
N ILE A 333 29.19 40.87 2.96
CA ILE A 333 30.08 40.37 1.89
C ILE A 333 31.25 39.57 2.47
N ASN A 334 31.84 40.03 3.60
CA ASN A 334 32.89 39.27 4.26
C ASN A 334 32.38 37.92 4.81
N ARG A 335 31.16 37.88 5.36
CA ARG A 335 30.56 36.63 5.82
C ARG A 335 30.26 35.71 4.64
N ALA A 336 29.76 36.24 3.53
CA ALA A 336 29.52 35.49 2.29
C ALA A 336 30.81 34.84 1.78
N GLU A 337 31.92 35.60 1.72
CA GLU A 337 33.22 35.09 1.29
C GLU A 337 33.67 33.89 2.14
N ILE A 338 33.64 34.01 3.47
CA ILE A 338 34.07 32.94 4.38
C ILE A 338 33.22 31.70 4.16
N THR A 339 31.90 31.86 4.10
CA THR A 339 30.95 30.73 3.95
C THR A 339 31.10 30.05 2.60
N LEU A 340 31.28 30.82 1.51
CA LEU A 340 31.46 30.26 0.17
C LEU A 340 32.83 29.61 -0.03
N LEU A 341 33.86 30.07 0.66
CA LEU A 341 35.14 29.37 0.69
C LEU A 341 35.01 28.01 1.36
N GLN A 342 34.28 27.91 2.46
CA GLN A 342 33.97 26.61 3.08
C GLN A 342 33.18 25.69 2.11
N ALA A 343 32.19 26.22 1.40
CA ALA A 343 31.49 25.45 0.37
C ALA A 343 32.46 25.00 -0.73
N HIS A 344 33.35 25.88 -1.19
CA HIS A 344 34.33 25.56 -2.21
C HIS A 344 35.35 24.51 -1.77
N GLU A 345 35.74 24.47 -0.48
CA GLU A 345 36.59 23.42 0.07
C GLU A 345 35.91 22.01 -0.02
N ILE A 346 34.60 21.95 0.16
CA ILE A 346 33.80 20.69 0.07
C ILE A 346 33.63 20.27 -1.39
N ASN A 347 33.27 21.21 -2.26
CA ASN A 347 33.08 20.95 -3.70
C ASN A 347 33.80 22.00 -4.55
N GLN A 348 35.06 21.73 -4.87
CA GLN A 348 35.91 22.63 -5.65
C GLN A 348 35.44 22.81 -7.10
N ASN A 349 34.59 21.92 -7.60
CA ASN A 349 34.11 21.91 -8.98
C ASN A 349 32.69 22.48 -9.12
N ASP A 350 32.15 23.05 -8.05
CA ASP A 350 30.85 23.72 -8.16
C ASP A 350 30.99 25.09 -8.84
N ARG A 351 30.58 25.13 -10.10
CA ARG A 351 30.66 26.34 -10.93
C ARG A 351 29.97 27.54 -10.28
N SER A 352 28.77 27.32 -9.70
CA SER A 352 27.99 28.41 -9.10
C SER A 352 28.70 29.05 -7.90
N THR A 353 29.36 28.23 -7.07
CA THR A 353 30.17 28.72 -5.94
C THR A 353 31.35 29.56 -6.44
N VAL A 354 32.05 29.09 -7.48
CA VAL A 354 33.19 29.81 -8.07
C VAL A 354 32.73 31.12 -8.70
N GLU A 355 31.64 31.15 -9.45
CA GLU A 355 31.08 32.37 -10.05
C GLU A 355 30.73 33.41 -8.97
N LEU A 356 30.11 32.98 -7.85
CA LEU A 356 29.75 33.88 -6.76
C LEU A 356 30.97 34.40 -6.01
N LEU A 357 32.01 33.60 -5.84
CA LEU A 357 33.30 34.05 -5.30
C LEU A 357 33.99 35.09 -6.21
N VAL A 358 33.95 34.90 -7.54
CA VAL A 358 34.43 35.89 -8.52
C VAL A 358 33.69 37.20 -8.37
N GLU A 359 32.38 37.18 -8.21
CA GLU A 359 31.55 38.37 -7.97
C GLU A 359 32.00 39.09 -6.68
N ILE A 360 32.13 38.32 -5.57
CA ILE A 360 32.57 38.88 -4.27
C ILE A 360 33.97 39.53 -4.38
N TYR A 361 34.93 38.84 -4.99
CA TYR A 361 36.30 39.39 -5.15
C TYR A 361 36.33 40.59 -6.10
N THR A 362 35.50 40.64 -7.11
CA THR A 362 35.31 41.81 -7.97
C THR A 362 34.82 43.02 -7.14
N ARG A 363 33.81 42.82 -6.29
CA ARG A 363 33.28 43.88 -5.39
C ARG A 363 34.27 44.33 -4.34
N LYS A 364 35.21 43.47 -3.94
CA LYS A 364 36.30 43.76 -2.99
C LYS A 364 37.56 44.28 -3.67
N ASN A 365 37.55 44.46 -4.99
CA ASN A 365 38.70 44.86 -5.82
C ASN A 365 39.96 43.97 -5.69
N ARG A 366 39.71 42.63 -5.47
CA ARG A 366 40.76 41.63 -5.34
C ARG A 366 41.02 40.97 -6.70
N LEU A 367 41.61 41.71 -7.63
CA LEU A 367 41.81 41.32 -9.03
C LEU A 367 42.70 40.08 -9.20
N ASP A 368 43.65 39.85 -8.29
CA ASP A 368 44.47 38.64 -8.18
C ASP A 368 43.57 37.36 -8.07
N ARG A 369 42.66 37.38 -7.14
CA ARG A 369 41.72 36.26 -6.91
C ARG A 369 40.69 36.10 -8.03
N VAL A 370 40.26 37.22 -8.60
CA VAL A 370 39.35 37.21 -9.75
C VAL A 370 39.96 36.46 -10.93
N GLN A 371 41.23 36.73 -11.23
CA GLN A 371 41.91 36.08 -12.35
C GLN A 371 42.15 34.59 -12.11
N GLU A 372 42.54 34.20 -10.89
CA GLU A 372 42.74 32.82 -10.48
C GLU A 372 41.46 32.01 -10.69
N LEU A 373 40.32 32.48 -10.15
CA LEU A 373 39.04 31.78 -10.23
C LEU A 373 38.43 31.80 -11.64
N LYS A 374 38.66 32.85 -12.43
CA LYS A 374 38.23 32.89 -13.83
C LYS A 374 38.94 31.85 -14.68
N SER A 375 40.26 31.67 -14.48
CA SER A 375 40.97 30.58 -15.18
C SER A 375 40.39 29.21 -14.83
N LYS A 376 40.00 29.01 -13.57
CA LYS A 376 39.33 27.78 -13.16
C LYS A 376 37.94 27.58 -13.80
N LEU A 377 37.18 28.67 -14.03
CA LEU A 377 35.90 28.61 -14.72
C LEU A 377 36.01 28.22 -16.20
N GLU A 378 37.18 28.47 -16.84
CA GLU A 378 37.47 28.06 -18.22
C GLU A 378 37.74 26.53 -18.33
N GLU A 379 38.07 25.88 -17.21
CA GLU A 379 38.32 24.43 -17.13
C GLU A 379 37.06 23.60 -16.94
N PHE A 380 35.92 24.22 -16.60
CA PHE A 380 34.58 23.58 -16.43
C PHE A 380 33.81 23.53 -17.76
#